data_d8576df3edb56f895b0d673852c87734
#
_entry.id   d8576df3edb56f895b0d673852c87734
#
_cell.length_a   1.000
_cell.length_b   1.000
_cell.length_c   1.000
_cell.angle_alpha   90.00
_cell.angle_beta   90.00
_cell.angle_gamma   90.00
#
_symmetry.space_group_name_H-M   'P 1'
#
loop_
_entity.id
_entity.type
_entity.pdbx_description
1 polymer ?
#
loop_
_entity_poly.entity_id
_entity_poly.type
_entity_poly.pdbx_seq_one_letter_code
_entity_poly.pdbx_strand_id
1 'polypeptide(L)'
;GEEMRYGYLIAVVLGVIAVAAAFGWWRVGLRLHARERRGWVANTGYVRDLPRYRALMRRTRMAVAGLLAVFCAAAVSLSVVAANPVDRHVDDRRLASRDIVLCLDASGSMLEYDSEIGDAFKSLVEHFNGERVSLYLWSARSVRKFPLTDDYTMVNENLETLSSLLRNGVISKTSNGYRITNDLARYLEGTDDPDGQAASLIGDGLASCVLGFDHTDQERSRTIILASDNEVNGEGLYTLKEAIDFAKRQKVEVIGLYPGSTLTTEGEDMKNQVESTGGEFYTMS
;
A
#
# COMPACT_ATOMS: atom_id res chain seq x y z
N GLY A 1 -15.38 -2.75 -4.24
CA GLY A 1 -16.05 -3.37 -5.38
C GLY A 1 -15.03 -3.63 -6.48
N GLU A 2 -14.36 -4.78 -6.42
CA GLU A 2 -13.50 -5.22 -7.51
C GLU A 2 -14.39 -5.63 -8.69
N GLU A 3 -14.61 -4.71 -9.60
CA GLU A 3 -15.15 -5.02 -10.91
C GLU A 3 -14.18 -5.95 -11.62
N MET A 4 -14.69 -7.09 -12.10
CA MET A 4 -13.91 -8.04 -12.91
C MET A 4 -13.32 -7.30 -14.11
N ARG A 5 -12.04 -6.97 -14.03
CA ARG A 5 -11.30 -6.11 -14.97
C ARG A 5 -11.29 -6.63 -16.41
N TYR A 6 -11.68 -7.89 -16.62
CA TYR A 6 -11.76 -8.55 -17.92
C TYR A 6 -13.09 -9.30 -18.15
N GLY A 7 -14.17 -8.86 -17.52
CA GLY A 7 -15.52 -9.44 -17.75
C GLY A 7 -15.92 -9.46 -19.22
N TYR A 8 -15.38 -8.54 -20.03
CA TYR A 8 -15.59 -8.52 -21.48
C TYR A 8 -15.00 -9.75 -22.20
N LEU A 9 -13.93 -10.38 -21.68
CA LEU A 9 -13.35 -11.59 -22.30
C LEU A 9 -14.32 -12.77 -22.21
N ILE A 10 -15.04 -12.90 -21.12
CA ILE A 10 -16.08 -13.93 -20.97
C ILE A 10 -17.19 -13.70 -22.01
N ALA A 11 -17.62 -12.44 -22.16
CA ALA A 11 -18.62 -12.07 -23.16
C ALA A 11 -18.14 -12.34 -24.59
N VAL A 12 -16.88 -12.08 -24.91
CA VAL A 12 -16.27 -12.37 -26.23
C VAL A 12 -16.25 -13.88 -26.50
N VAL A 13 -15.82 -14.70 -25.54
CA VAL A 13 -15.78 -16.17 -25.69
C VAL A 13 -17.19 -16.73 -25.90
N LEU A 14 -18.17 -16.29 -25.13
CA LEU A 14 -19.55 -16.69 -25.28
C LEU A 14 -20.12 -16.25 -26.66
N GLY A 15 -19.76 -15.05 -27.11
CA GLY A 15 -20.12 -14.54 -28.43
C GLY A 15 -19.54 -15.39 -29.56
N VAL A 16 -18.28 -15.78 -29.49
CA VAL A 16 -17.66 -16.68 -30.50
C VAL A 16 -18.30 -18.04 -30.50
N ILE A 17 -18.64 -18.62 -29.35
CA ILE A 17 -19.35 -19.90 -29.25
C ILE A 17 -20.75 -19.79 -29.89
N ALA A 18 -21.50 -18.72 -29.63
CA ALA A 18 -22.82 -18.49 -30.20
C ALA A 18 -22.76 -18.33 -31.73
N VAL A 19 -21.78 -17.58 -32.25
CA VAL A 19 -21.56 -17.39 -33.69
C VAL A 19 -21.20 -18.73 -34.36
N ALA A 20 -20.31 -19.52 -33.76
CA ALA A 20 -19.92 -20.83 -34.27
C ALA A 20 -21.11 -21.81 -34.32
N ALA A 21 -21.96 -21.80 -33.29
CA ALA A 21 -23.16 -22.61 -33.22
C ALA A 21 -24.17 -22.17 -34.29
N ALA A 22 -24.44 -20.89 -34.47
CA ALA A 22 -25.32 -20.33 -35.48
C ALA A 22 -24.83 -20.63 -36.90
N PHE A 23 -23.52 -20.49 -37.16
CA PHE A 23 -22.88 -20.81 -38.42
C PHE A 23 -22.99 -22.32 -38.76
N GLY A 24 -22.78 -23.17 -37.75
CA GLY A 24 -22.96 -24.61 -37.87
C GLY A 24 -24.39 -24.98 -38.26
N TRP A 25 -25.38 -24.36 -37.59
CA TRP A 25 -26.80 -24.55 -37.88
C TRP A 25 -27.15 -24.07 -39.30
N TRP A 26 -26.70 -22.88 -39.68
CA TRP A 26 -26.95 -22.31 -41.02
C TRP A 26 -26.35 -23.18 -42.12
N ARG A 27 -25.13 -23.68 -41.93
CA ARG A 27 -24.44 -24.57 -42.90
C ARG A 27 -25.15 -25.92 -43.07
N VAL A 28 -25.72 -26.46 -42.00
CA VAL A 28 -26.55 -27.69 -42.04
C VAL A 28 -27.85 -27.41 -42.77
N GLY A 29 -28.50 -26.28 -42.52
CA GLY A 29 -29.70 -25.86 -43.24
C GLY A 29 -29.47 -25.70 -44.73
N LEU A 30 -28.38 -25.02 -45.14
CA LEU A 30 -28.02 -24.88 -46.55
C LEU A 30 -27.73 -26.21 -47.24
N ARG A 31 -27.12 -27.16 -46.56
CA ARG A 31 -26.87 -28.51 -47.11
C ARG A 31 -28.14 -29.32 -47.30
N LEU A 32 -29.12 -29.12 -46.45
CA LEU A 32 -30.43 -29.76 -46.60
C LEU A 32 -31.20 -29.20 -47.80
N HIS A 33 -31.17 -27.88 -48.01
CA HIS A 33 -31.82 -27.24 -49.18
C HIS A 33 -31.10 -27.50 -50.50
N ALA A 34 -29.78 -27.58 -50.51
CA ALA A 34 -28.99 -27.90 -51.71
C ALA A 34 -29.17 -29.36 -52.15
N ARG A 35 -29.62 -30.23 -51.26
CA ARG A 35 -29.83 -31.66 -51.56
C ARG A 35 -31.13 -31.93 -52.29
N GLU A 36 -32.11 -31.02 -52.21
CA GLU A 36 -33.38 -31.16 -52.98
C GLU A 36 -33.25 -30.92 -54.49
N ARG A 37 -32.13 -30.27 -54.92
CA ARG A 37 -31.87 -29.92 -56.33
C ARG A 37 -31.04 -30.91 -57.13
N ARG A 38 -30.53 -32.02 -56.54
CA ARG A 38 -29.74 -33.02 -57.27
C ARG A 38 -30.53 -34.30 -57.43
N GLY A 39 -30.90 -34.50 -58.67
CA GLY A 39 -31.80 -35.50 -59.18
C GLY A 39 -31.50 -36.94 -58.79
N TRP A 40 -32.59 -37.70 -58.89
CA TRP A 40 -32.71 -39.14 -59.02
C TRP A 40 -31.49 -40.00 -58.55
N VAL A 41 -31.47 -40.30 -57.29
CA VAL A 41 -30.83 -41.53 -56.81
C VAL A 41 -31.90 -42.35 -56.14
N ALA A 42 -32.07 -43.56 -56.70
CA ALA A 42 -33.11 -44.50 -56.31
C ALA A 42 -33.08 -44.74 -54.79
N ASN A 43 -34.26 -44.55 -54.16
CA ASN A 43 -34.69 -45.14 -52.91
C ASN A 43 -33.73 -45.18 -51.72
N THR A 44 -33.08 -44.08 -51.39
CA THR A 44 -32.26 -43.93 -50.16
C THR A 44 -33.14 -43.77 -48.89
N GLY A 45 -34.45 -43.66 -49.02
CA GLY A 45 -35.40 -43.65 -47.92
C GLY A 45 -35.31 -44.90 -47.05
N TYR A 46 -35.20 -46.05 -47.68
CA TYR A 46 -35.05 -47.33 -46.96
C TYR A 46 -33.82 -47.47 -46.08
N VAL A 47 -32.67 -46.90 -46.47
CA VAL A 47 -31.44 -46.93 -45.65
C VAL A 47 -31.56 -46.09 -44.38
N ARG A 48 -32.31 -44.98 -44.43
CA ARG A 48 -32.59 -44.13 -43.28
C ARG A 48 -33.52 -44.75 -42.26
N ASP A 49 -34.35 -45.69 -42.67
CA ASP A 49 -35.29 -46.37 -41.82
C ASP A 49 -34.70 -47.63 -41.15
N LEU A 50 -33.56 -48.06 -41.59
CA LEU A 50 -32.85 -49.17 -40.96
C LEU A 50 -32.51 -48.84 -39.47
N PRO A 51 -32.88 -49.67 -38.53
CA PRO A 51 -32.63 -49.41 -37.10
C PRO A 51 -31.15 -49.26 -36.76
N ARG A 52 -30.29 -49.97 -37.48
CA ARG A 52 -28.81 -49.82 -37.35
C ARG A 52 -28.30 -48.45 -37.77
N TYR A 53 -28.82 -47.88 -38.86
CA TYR A 53 -28.42 -46.55 -39.33
C TYR A 53 -28.85 -45.46 -38.35
N ARG A 54 -30.07 -45.52 -37.84
CA ARG A 54 -30.61 -44.62 -36.84
C ARG A 54 -29.77 -44.69 -35.53
N ALA A 55 -29.40 -45.89 -35.10
CA ALA A 55 -28.57 -46.09 -33.91
C ALA A 55 -27.15 -45.52 -34.10
N LEU A 56 -26.52 -45.72 -35.26
CA LEU A 56 -25.20 -45.15 -35.57
C LEU A 56 -25.24 -43.61 -35.60
N MET A 57 -26.19 -43.02 -36.30
CA MET A 57 -26.38 -41.59 -36.40
C MET A 57 -26.68 -40.95 -35.06
N ARG A 58 -27.43 -41.62 -34.17
CA ARG A 58 -27.66 -41.16 -32.80
C ARG A 58 -26.38 -41.19 -31.97
N ARG A 59 -25.59 -42.26 -32.07
CA ARG A 59 -24.29 -42.36 -31.39
C ARG A 59 -23.30 -41.28 -31.86
N THR A 60 -23.20 -41.05 -33.16
CA THR A 60 -22.33 -40.00 -33.72
C THR A 60 -22.74 -38.59 -33.30
N ARG A 61 -24.06 -38.31 -33.31
CA ARG A 61 -24.59 -37.02 -32.82
C ARG A 61 -24.33 -36.82 -31.33
N MET A 62 -24.50 -37.86 -30.52
CA MET A 62 -24.21 -37.81 -29.08
C MET A 62 -22.69 -37.60 -28.81
N ALA A 63 -21.84 -38.31 -29.58
CA ALA A 63 -20.38 -38.17 -29.47
C ALA A 63 -19.92 -36.73 -29.86
N VAL A 64 -20.44 -36.18 -30.95
CA VAL A 64 -20.13 -34.80 -31.38
C VAL A 64 -20.68 -33.78 -30.38
N ALA A 65 -21.88 -33.98 -29.86
CA ALA A 65 -22.44 -33.08 -28.83
C ALA A 65 -21.63 -33.14 -27.54
N GLY A 66 -21.19 -34.32 -27.11
CA GLY A 66 -20.31 -34.50 -25.94
C GLY A 66 -18.96 -33.83 -26.14
N LEU A 67 -18.33 -33.97 -27.30
CA LEU A 67 -17.08 -33.32 -27.62
C LEU A 67 -17.20 -31.79 -27.59
N LEU A 68 -18.25 -31.24 -28.15
CA LEU A 68 -18.53 -29.81 -28.13
C LEU A 68 -18.75 -29.31 -26.69
N ALA A 69 -19.49 -30.06 -25.87
CA ALA A 69 -19.71 -29.68 -24.47
C ALA A 69 -18.41 -29.64 -23.68
N VAL A 70 -17.52 -30.62 -23.88
CA VAL A 70 -16.17 -30.62 -23.22
C VAL A 70 -15.32 -29.42 -23.68
N PHE A 71 -15.37 -29.12 -25.00
CA PHE A 71 -14.62 -27.97 -25.53
C PHE A 71 -15.13 -26.64 -24.99
N CYS A 72 -16.47 -26.49 -24.89
CA CYS A 72 -17.06 -25.30 -24.27
C CYS A 72 -16.70 -25.17 -22.79
N ALA A 73 -16.76 -26.28 -22.04
CA ALA A 73 -16.38 -26.29 -20.62
C ALA A 73 -14.91 -25.91 -20.43
N ALA A 74 -14.00 -26.44 -21.27
CA ALA A 74 -12.58 -26.10 -21.23
C ALA A 74 -12.33 -24.62 -21.57
N ALA A 75 -13.02 -24.07 -22.57
CA ALA A 75 -12.91 -22.67 -22.95
C ALA A 75 -13.39 -21.71 -21.83
N VAL A 76 -14.51 -22.07 -21.17
CA VAL A 76 -15.01 -21.29 -20.01
C VAL A 76 -14.03 -21.37 -18.84
N SER A 77 -13.49 -22.55 -18.52
CA SER A 77 -12.52 -22.71 -17.44
C SER A 77 -11.25 -21.90 -17.70
N LEU A 78 -10.76 -21.92 -18.94
CA LEU A 78 -9.57 -21.16 -19.33
C LEU A 78 -9.80 -19.64 -19.24
N SER A 79 -11.00 -19.17 -19.63
CA SER A 79 -11.35 -17.75 -19.55
C SER A 79 -11.50 -17.27 -18.10
N VAL A 80 -12.00 -18.11 -17.19
CA VAL A 80 -12.08 -17.80 -15.76
C VAL A 80 -10.67 -17.70 -15.16
N VAL A 81 -9.78 -18.63 -15.49
CA VAL A 81 -8.37 -18.58 -15.01
C VAL A 81 -7.64 -17.36 -15.58
N ALA A 82 -7.85 -17.02 -16.85
CA ALA A 82 -7.24 -15.85 -17.47
C ALA A 82 -7.83 -14.51 -16.96
N ALA A 83 -9.08 -14.51 -16.50
CA ALA A 83 -9.75 -13.32 -15.94
C ALA A 83 -9.41 -13.05 -14.47
N ASN A 84 -8.78 -14.01 -13.77
CA ASN A 84 -8.26 -13.84 -12.42
C ASN A 84 -6.73 -13.79 -12.43
N PRO A 85 -6.12 -12.67 -12.80
CA PRO A 85 -4.69 -12.50 -12.54
C PRO A 85 -4.48 -12.46 -11.02
N VAL A 86 -3.68 -13.37 -10.52
CA VAL A 86 -3.23 -13.35 -9.12
C VAL A 86 -2.22 -12.21 -8.98
N ASP A 87 -2.70 -11.01 -8.68
CA ASP A 87 -1.89 -9.80 -8.48
C ASP A 87 -1.09 -9.80 -7.17
N ARG A 88 -0.82 -10.96 -6.57
CA ARG A 88 -0.04 -11.05 -5.32
C ARG A 88 1.37 -10.50 -5.42
N HIS A 89 1.98 -10.50 -6.62
CA HIS A 89 3.35 -9.98 -6.79
C HIS A 89 3.46 -8.47 -7.00
N VAL A 90 2.37 -7.78 -7.32
CA VAL A 90 2.39 -6.33 -7.54
C VAL A 90 2.29 -5.59 -6.20
N ASP A 91 1.52 -6.11 -5.24
CA ASP A 91 1.42 -5.51 -3.91
C ASP A 91 2.72 -5.66 -3.13
N ASP A 92 3.35 -6.84 -3.12
CA ASP A 92 4.65 -7.05 -2.46
C ASP A 92 5.76 -6.14 -3.04
N ARG A 93 5.77 -5.90 -4.35
CA ARG A 93 6.72 -4.97 -4.96
C ARG A 93 6.41 -3.50 -4.65
N ARG A 94 5.14 -3.13 -4.54
CA ARG A 94 4.75 -1.77 -4.15
C ARG A 94 5.05 -1.50 -2.69
N LEU A 95 4.81 -2.46 -1.79
CA LEU A 95 5.15 -2.37 -0.38
C LEU A 95 6.69 -2.32 -0.18
N ALA A 96 7.45 -3.18 -0.85
CA ALA A 96 8.92 -3.14 -0.85
C ALA A 96 9.52 -1.87 -1.49
N SER A 97 8.70 -1.01 -2.11
CA SER A 97 9.12 0.29 -2.66
C SER A 97 8.67 1.48 -1.82
N ARG A 98 8.30 1.28 -0.56
CA ARG A 98 7.94 2.35 0.38
C ARG A 98 9.05 2.57 1.39
N ASP A 99 9.39 3.83 1.60
CA ASP A 99 10.35 4.27 2.62
C ASP A 99 9.61 5.17 3.61
N ILE A 100 9.74 4.86 4.89
CA ILE A 100 9.06 5.56 5.97
C ILE A 100 10.10 6.08 6.96
N VAL A 101 10.10 7.38 7.21
CA VAL A 101 10.94 8.01 8.22
C VAL A 101 10.06 8.40 9.41
N LEU A 102 10.33 7.79 10.55
CA LEU A 102 9.75 8.18 11.84
C LEU A 102 10.55 9.40 12.36
N CYS A 103 9.89 10.53 12.44
CA CYS A 103 10.48 11.84 12.74
C CYS A 103 9.89 12.36 14.04
N LEU A 104 10.56 12.09 15.16
CA LEU A 104 10.05 12.36 16.51
C LEU A 104 10.71 13.59 17.11
N ASP A 105 9.89 14.54 17.53
CA ASP A 105 10.25 15.65 18.38
C ASP A 105 10.56 15.14 19.80
N ALA A 106 11.80 15.26 20.24
CA ALA A 106 12.25 14.85 21.56
C ALA A 106 12.51 16.07 22.47
N SER A 107 11.87 17.19 22.17
CA SER A 107 11.90 18.40 23.02
C SER A 107 11.19 18.18 24.36
N GLY A 108 11.44 19.07 25.32
CA GLY A 108 10.91 18.92 26.66
C GLY A 108 9.37 18.81 26.73
N SER A 109 8.64 19.55 25.92
CA SER A 109 7.17 19.51 25.88
C SER A 109 6.61 18.15 25.44
N MET A 110 7.35 17.44 24.57
CA MET A 110 6.97 16.14 24.02
C MET A 110 7.25 14.97 24.95
N LEU A 111 8.19 15.08 25.91
CA LEU A 111 8.61 13.95 26.75
C LEU A 111 7.47 13.26 27.53
N GLU A 112 6.35 13.95 27.79
CA GLU A 112 5.19 13.35 28.45
C GLU A 112 4.41 12.42 27.50
N TYR A 113 4.49 12.63 26.18
CA TYR A 113 3.73 11.93 25.16
C TYR A 113 4.58 10.92 24.37
N ASP A 114 5.89 11.09 24.41
CA ASP A 114 6.83 10.34 23.56
C ASP A 114 6.77 8.82 23.77
N SER A 115 6.45 8.35 25.00
CA SER A 115 6.26 6.92 25.23
C SER A 115 5.06 6.35 24.48
N GLU A 116 3.97 7.12 24.38
CA GLU A 116 2.75 6.72 23.64
C GLU A 116 3.03 6.75 22.14
N ILE A 117 3.79 7.74 21.67
CA ILE A 117 4.21 7.84 20.26
C ILE A 117 5.15 6.69 19.91
N GLY A 118 6.07 6.32 20.79
CA GLY A 118 6.94 5.16 20.62
C GLY A 118 6.16 3.86 20.50
N ASP A 119 5.15 3.67 21.33
CA ASP A 119 4.25 2.51 21.27
C ASP A 119 3.39 2.53 19.98
N ALA A 120 2.94 3.70 19.54
CA ALA A 120 2.24 3.86 18.26
C ALA A 120 3.13 3.52 17.06
N PHE A 121 4.39 3.96 17.07
CA PHE A 121 5.37 3.60 16.03
C PHE A 121 5.62 2.10 16.01
N LYS A 122 5.77 1.47 17.17
CA LYS A 122 5.93 0.02 17.27
C LYS A 122 4.74 -0.73 16.69
N SER A 123 3.52 -0.35 17.09
CA SER A 123 2.29 -0.94 16.56
C SER A 123 2.16 -0.77 15.05
N LEU A 124 2.59 0.38 14.51
CA LEU A 124 2.58 0.63 13.07
C LEU A 124 3.55 -0.30 12.33
N VAL A 125 4.78 -0.47 12.85
CA VAL A 125 5.82 -1.32 12.25
C VAL A 125 5.43 -2.81 12.26
N GLU A 126 4.64 -3.27 13.22
CA GLU A 126 4.11 -4.64 13.24
C GLU A 126 3.26 -5.00 12.02
N HIS A 127 2.70 -3.98 11.34
CA HIS A 127 1.88 -4.16 10.14
C HIS A 127 2.65 -4.00 8.83
N PHE A 128 3.95 -3.69 8.90
CA PHE A 128 4.77 -3.51 7.71
C PHE A 128 5.21 -4.85 7.11
N ASN A 129 5.31 -4.87 5.78
CA ASN A 129 5.69 -6.05 5.03
C ASN A 129 6.51 -5.65 3.79
N GLY A 130 7.78 -5.32 4.01
CA GLY A 130 8.71 -4.93 2.95
C GLY A 130 9.00 -3.44 2.86
N GLU A 131 8.34 -2.57 3.63
CA GLU A 131 8.69 -1.17 3.79
C GLU A 131 10.04 -1.03 4.49
N ARG A 132 10.84 -0.01 4.12
CA ARG A 132 12.02 0.35 4.88
C ARG A 132 11.68 1.46 5.85
N VAL A 133 12.19 1.35 7.08
CA VAL A 133 11.91 2.27 8.18
C VAL A 133 13.21 2.89 8.68
N SER A 134 13.18 4.16 9.04
CA SER A 134 14.26 4.89 9.72
C SER A 134 13.69 5.67 10.89
N LEU A 135 14.50 5.95 11.90
CA LEU A 135 14.11 6.78 13.06
C LEU A 135 15.06 7.96 13.21
N TYR A 136 14.47 9.13 13.31
CA TYR A 136 15.12 10.38 13.69
C TYR A 136 14.51 10.94 14.96
N LEU A 137 15.35 11.38 15.87
CA LEU A 137 14.99 12.18 17.03
C LEU A 137 15.55 13.58 16.85
N TRP A 138 14.80 14.59 17.20
CA TRP A 138 15.24 15.97 17.08
C TRP A 138 14.67 16.84 18.21
N SER A 139 15.39 17.90 18.51
CA SER A 139 15.03 19.02 19.38
C SER A 139 15.70 20.28 18.81
N ALA A 140 16.87 20.68 19.29
CA ALA A 140 17.69 21.70 18.64
C ALA A 140 18.44 21.15 17.42
N ARG A 141 18.75 19.86 17.43
CA ARG A 141 19.46 19.14 16.36
C ARG A 141 18.76 17.83 16.08
N SER A 142 18.99 17.30 14.89
CA SER A 142 18.44 16.02 14.49
C SER A 142 19.49 14.91 14.52
N VAL A 143 19.16 13.78 15.14
CA VAL A 143 20.01 12.59 15.24
C VAL A 143 19.28 11.40 14.65
N ARG A 144 19.91 10.75 13.68
CA ARG A 144 19.41 9.50 13.11
C ARG A 144 19.80 8.33 14.02
N LYS A 145 18.82 7.63 14.57
CA LYS A 145 19.03 6.46 15.43
C LYS A 145 19.35 5.21 14.62
N PHE A 146 18.66 5.02 13.50
CA PHE A 146 19.01 3.98 12.53
C PHE A 146 18.61 4.42 11.11
N PRO A 147 19.36 3.95 10.08
CA PRO A 147 19.06 4.26 8.68
C PRO A 147 17.84 3.50 8.19
N LEU A 148 17.38 3.80 6.96
CA LEU A 148 16.32 3.04 6.28
C LEU A 148 16.68 1.56 6.15
N THR A 149 15.89 0.71 6.76
CA THR A 149 16.09 -0.74 6.82
C THR A 149 14.75 -1.49 6.84
N ASP A 150 14.74 -2.70 6.32
CA ASP A 150 13.66 -3.68 6.39
C ASP A 150 13.93 -4.79 7.44
N ASP A 151 14.99 -4.63 8.24
CA ASP A 151 15.25 -5.49 9.41
C ASP A 151 14.31 -5.12 10.56
N TYR A 152 13.10 -5.66 10.54
CA TYR A 152 12.09 -5.37 11.56
C TYR A 152 12.47 -5.87 12.95
N THR A 153 13.37 -6.83 13.08
CA THR A 153 13.89 -7.26 14.38
C THR A 153 14.66 -6.11 15.02
N MET A 154 15.60 -5.54 14.28
CA MET A 154 16.38 -4.39 14.72
C MET A 154 15.50 -3.16 14.96
N VAL A 155 14.55 -2.88 14.07
CA VAL A 155 13.62 -1.75 14.22
C VAL A 155 12.79 -1.89 15.50
N ASN A 156 12.19 -3.05 15.75
CA ASN A 156 11.38 -3.30 16.95
C ASN A 156 12.20 -3.20 18.24
N GLU A 157 13.41 -3.74 18.27
CA GLU A 157 14.31 -3.61 19.42
C GLU A 157 14.65 -2.15 19.74
N ASN A 158 14.89 -1.33 18.71
CA ASN A 158 15.16 0.10 18.89
C ASN A 158 13.93 0.87 19.36
N LEU A 159 12.73 0.59 18.81
CA LEU A 159 11.49 1.22 19.24
C LEU A 159 11.06 0.79 20.65
N GLU A 160 11.29 -0.47 21.03
CA GLU A 160 11.11 -0.95 22.41
C GLU A 160 12.04 -0.20 23.39
N THR A 161 13.30 -0.04 23.01
CA THR A 161 14.29 0.71 23.80
C THR A 161 13.84 2.17 23.95
N LEU A 162 13.40 2.82 22.86
CA LEU A 162 12.88 4.18 22.88
C LEU A 162 11.69 4.30 23.84
N SER A 163 10.63 3.50 23.65
CA SER A 163 9.43 3.54 24.48
C SER A 163 9.74 3.28 25.96
N SER A 164 10.63 2.31 26.24
CA SER A 164 11.04 1.98 27.60
C SER A 164 11.79 3.11 28.28
N LEU A 165 12.75 3.73 27.56
CA LEU A 165 13.53 4.84 28.08
C LEU A 165 12.67 6.08 28.32
N LEU A 166 11.74 6.40 27.42
CA LEU A 166 10.84 7.54 27.56
C LEU A 166 9.85 7.33 28.71
N ARG A 167 9.29 6.13 28.84
CA ARG A 167 8.35 5.80 29.92
C ARG A 167 8.96 5.84 31.31
N ASN A 168 10.20 5.36 31.45
CA ASN A 168 10.88 5.22 32.74
C ASN A 168 11.95 6.30 32.98
N GLY A 169 12.28 7.08 31.97
CA GLY A 169 13.40 8.03 32.02
C GLY A 169 13.02 9.43 32.51
N VAL A 170 11.73 9.80 32.51
CA VAL A 170 11.27 11.08 33.03
C VAL A 170 11.02 10.95 34.53
N ILE A 171 11.87 11.64 35.34
CA ILE A 171 11.82 11.57 36.80
C ILE A 171 10.81 12.57 37.38
N SER A 172 10.84 13.81 36.91
CA SER A 172 9.94 14.87 37.35
C SER A 172 9.95 16.05 36.39
N LYS A 173 8.81 16.75 36.33
CA LYS A 173 8.69 18.06 35.68
C LYS A 173 9.19 19.14 36.66
N THR A 174 9.96 20.08 36.18
CA THR A 174 10.47 21.22 36.94
C THR A 174 9.99 22.52 36.27
N SER A 175 10.16 23.66 36.93
CA SER A 175 9.83 24.98 36.36
C SER A 175 10.63 25.31 35.08
N ASN A 176 11.80 24.67 34.91
CA ASN A 176 12.76 24.96 33.82
C ASN A 176 12.95 23.73 32.88
N GLY A 177 11.97 22.82 32.83
CA GLY A 177 12.07 21.62 31.99
C GLY A 177 11.84 20.31 32.74
N TYR A 178 12.49 19.24 32.31
CA TYR A 178 12.36 17.91 32.87
C TYR A 178 13.66 17.42 33.50
N ARG A 179 13.53 16.73 34.63
CA ARG A 179 14.62 15.92 35.15
C ARG A 179 14.48 14.52 34.57
N ILE A 180 15.52 14.08 33.89
CA ILE A 180 15.56 12.77 33.22
C ILE A 180 16.66 11.89 33.77
N THR A 181 16.56 10.58 33.55
CA THR A 181 17.63 9.63 33.92
C THR A 181 18.82 9.77 33.00
N ASN A 182 20.00 9.33 33.50
CA ASN A 182 21.23 9.33 32.69
C ASN A 182 21.13 8.48 31.43
N ASP A 183 20.33 7.40 31.45
CA ASP A 183 20.17 6.52 30.30
C ASP A 183 19.33 7.19 29.22
N LEU A 184 18.24 7.88 29.58
CA LEU A 184 17.46 8.68 28.63
C LEU A 184 18.33 9.85 28.11
N ALA A 185 19.05 10.57 28.97
CA ALA A 185 19.93 11.64 28.53
C ALA A 185 20.99 11.16 27.51
N ARG A 186 21.58 10.00 27.75
CA ARG A 186 22.56 9.40 26.82
C ARG A 186 21.87 8.98 25.50
N TYR A 187 20.65 8.50 25.57
CA TYR A 187 19.88 8.11 24.35
C TYR A 187 19.52 9.34 23.51
N LEU A 188 19.20 10.48 24.15
CA LEU A 188 18.88 11.74 23.47
C LEU A 188 20.15 12.56 23.12
N GLU A 189 21.35 12.09 23.49
CA GLU A 189 22.59 12.80 23.21
C GLU A 189 22.71 13.19 21.73
N GLY A 190 23.07 14.46 21.52
CA GLY A 190 23.20 15.05 20.17
C GLY A 190 21.95 15.71 19.63
N THR A 191 20.79 15.60 20.31
CA THR A 191 19.57 16.35 19.95
C THR A 191 19.53 17.74 20.56
N ASP A 192 20.31 17.97 21.65
CA ASP A 192 20.33 19.21 22.38
C ASP A 192 21.14 20.31 21.69
N ASP A 193 20.87 21.56 22.08
CA ASP A 193 21.72 22.70 21.77
C ASP A 193 23.10 22.55 22.48
N PRO A 194 24.22 22.78 21.77
CA PRO A 194 25.54 22.76 22.36
C PRO A 194 25.73 23.71 23.55
N ASP A 195 24.99 24.83 23.53
CA ASP A 195 25.00 25.84 24.58
C ASP A 195 24.07 25.51 25.77
N GLY A 196 23.40 24.34 25.72
CA GLY A 196 22.50 23.84 26.75
C GLY A 196 21.19 24.60 26.86
N GLN A 197 20.79 25.34 25.84
CA GLN A 197 19.49 26.00 25.79
C GLN A 197 18.42 25.04 25.32
N ALA A 198 17.25 25.10 25.95
CA ALA A 198 16.11 24.34 25.51
C ALA A 198 15.66 24.85 24.14
N ALA A 199 15.54 23.96 23.15
CA ALA A 199 15.09 24.31 21.82
C ALA A 199 14.16 23.25 21.29
N SER A 200 13.27 23.67 20.38
CA SER A 200 12.39 22.80 19.59
C SER A 200 12.27 23.41 18.20
N LEU A 201 13.03 22.86 17.24
CA LEU A 201 13.22 23.40 15.90
C LEU A 201 12.59 22.46 14.87
N ILE A 202 11.25 22.45 14.80
CA ILE A 202 10.47 21.54 13.94
C ILE A 202 10.86 21.65 12.46
N GLY A 203 11.15 22.87 11.96
CA GLY A 203 11.56 23.07 10.58
C GLY A 203 12.87 22.36 10.26
N ASP A 204 13.87 22.50 11.11
CA ASP A 204 15.17 21.85 10.95
C ASP A 204 15.09 20.33 11.16
N GLY A 205 14.25 19.91 12.13
CA GLY A 205 13.96 18.51 12.38
C GLY A 205 13.35 17.84 11.15
N LEU A 206 12.27 18.40 10.61
CA LEU A 206 11.61 17.89 9.41
C LEU A 206 12.52 17.92 8.19
N ALA A 207 13.26 19.01 7.96
CA ALA A 207 14.20 19.10 6.85
C ALA A 207 15.27 18.01 6.92
N SER A 208 15.78 17.71 8.13
CA SER A 208 16.73 16.61 8.36
C SER A 208 16.11 15.25 8.06
N CYS A 209 14.84 15.03 8.43
CA CYS A 209 14.11 13.80 8.12
C CYS A 209 13.91 13.64 6.60
N VAL A 210 13.63 14.72 5.87
CA VAL A 210 13.54 14.70 4.39
C VAL A 210 14.88 14.31 3.75
N LEU A 211 15.98 14.81 4.29
CA LEU A 211 17.34 14.44 3.83
C LEU A 211 17.73 13.00 4.18
N GLY A 212 16.96 12.34 5.03
CA GLY A 212 17.21 10.96 5.47
C GLY A 212 16.91 9.90 4.40
N PHE A 213 16.21 10.23 3.34
CA PHE A 213 15.92 9.30 2.26
C PHE A 213 17.14 9.09 1.36
N ASP A 214 17.44 7.82 1.11
CA ASP A 214 18.43 7.38 0.13
C ASP A 214 17.73 7.00 -1.21
N HIS A 215 18.51 6.57 -2.20
CA HIS A 215 17.99 6.11 -3.49
C HIS A 215 16.99 7.09 -4.13
N THR A 216 17.31 8.38 -4.10
CA THR A 216 16.42 9.45 -4.61
C THR A 216 16.22 9.39 -6.13
N ASP A 217 17.04 8.62 -6.84
CA ASP A 217 16.96 8.29 -8.27
C ASP A 217 15.95 7.19 -8.60
N GLN A 218 15.46 6.46 -7.58
CA GLN A 218 14.49 5.37 -7.75
C GLN A 218 13.05 5.86 -7.51
N GLU A 219 12.10 5.28 -8.25
CA GLU A 219 10.67 5.45 -7.99
C GLU A 219 10.26 4.69 -6.72
N ARG A 220 10.34 5.38 -5.59
CA ARG A 220 9.90 4.89 -4.28
C ARG A 220 8.90 5.87 -3.68
N SER A 221 7.87 5.35 -3.03
CA SER A 221 6.99 6.16 -2.19
C SER A 221 7.75 6.56 -0.92
N ARG A 222 7.72 7.83 -0.56
CA ARG A 222 8.43 8.37 0.60
C ARG A 222 7.45 9.06 1.52
N THR A 223 7.40 8.60 2.75
CA THR A 223 6.51 9.14 3.78
C THR A 223 7.30 9.47 5.03
N ILE A 224 7.05 10.62 5.60
CA ILE A 224 7.53 10.99 6.94
C ILE A 224 6.35 10.94 7.89
N ILE A 225 6.51 10.30 9.04
CA ILE A 225 5.58 10.40 10.16
C ILE A 225 6.19 11.36 11.16
N LEU A 226 5.68 12.59 11.19
CA LEU A 226 6.14 13.68 12.00
C LEU A 226 5.32 13.74 13.29
N ALA A 227 5.94 13.45 14.43
CA ALA A 227 5.33 13.55 15.74
C ALA A 227 5.88 14.79 16.46
N SER A 228 5.05 15.79 16.72
CA SER A 228 5.39 17.05 17.41
C SER A 228 4.13 17.80 17.84
N ASP A 229 4.26 18.65 18.86
CA ASP A 229 3.25 19.62 19.28
C ASP A 229 3.36 20.96 18.53
N ASN A 230 4.37 21.11 17.68
CA ASN A 230 4.71 22.33 16.93
C ASN A 230 4.97 23.55 17.86
N GLU A 231 5.32 23.34 19.12
CA GLU A 231 5.74 24.40 20.03
C GLU A 231 7.20 24.77 19.73
N VAL A 232 7.40 25.76 18.85
CA VAL A 232 8.73 26.21 18.44
C VAL A 232 9.41 27.01 19.56
N ASN A 233 10.61 26.60 19.92
CA ASN A 233 11.46 27.32 20.85
C ASN A 233 12.89 27.45 20.28
N GLY A 234 13.33 28.67 20.09
CA GLY A 234 14.61 28.99 19.46
C GLY A 234 14.49 29.47 18.01
N GLU A 235 15.62 29.80 17.40
CA GLU A 235 15.72 30.24 16.01
C GLU A 235 16.34 29.13 15.15
N GLY A 236 15.52 28.51 14.29
CA GLY A 236 15.96 27.48 13.33
C GLY A 236 16.44 28.06 12.01
N LEU A 237 17.10 27.24 11.23
CA LEU A 237 17.48 27.57 9.83
C LEU A 237 16.25 27.56 8.92
N TYR A 238 15.26 26.72 9.24
CA TYR A 238 14.03 26.55 8.47
C TYR A 238 12.80 26.71 9.37
N THR A 239 11.79 27.37 8.84
CA THR A 239 10.43 27.30 9.39
C THR A 239 9.77 25.97 9.01
N LEU A 240 8.70 25.57 9.72
CA LEU A 240 7.91 24.40 9.33
C LEU A 240 7.44 24.50 7.86
N LYS A 241 6.96 25.68 7.45
CA LYS A 241 6.51 25.92 6.08
C LYS A 241 7.61 25.64 5.04
N GLU A 242 8.82 26.13 5.27
CA GLU A 242 9.94 25.93 4.34
C GLU A 242 10.36 24.45 4.28
N ALA A 243 10.32 23.74 5.39
CA ALA A 243 10.58 22.30 5.45
C ALA A 243 9.49 21.49 4.75
N ILE A 244 8.22 21.87 4.88
CA ILE A 244 7.08 21.28 4.14
C ILE A 244 7.22 21.54 2.63
N ASP A 245 7.56 22.74 2.24
CA ASP A 245 7.81 23.07 0.82
C ASP A 245 9.01 22.28 0.28
N PHE A 246 10.01 22.00 1.12
CA PHE A 246 11.12 21.12 0.76
C PHE A 246 10.65 19.66 0.60
N ALA A 247 9.85 19.12 1.53
CA ALA A 247 9.27 17.79 1.41
C ALA A 247 8.47 17.62 0.11
N LYS A 248 7.64 18.60 -0.24
CA LYS A 248 6.88 18.59 -1.51
C LYS A 248 7.79 18.55 -2.74
N ARG A 249 8.86 19.35 -2.76
CA ARG A 249 9.84 19.32 -3.86
C ARG A 249 10.51 17.97 -4.02
N GLN A 250 10.73 17.26 -2.91
CA GLN A 250 11.30 15.90 -2.90
C GLN A 250 10.23 14.80 -3.09
N LYS A 251 8.96 15.16 -3.30
CA LYS A 251 7.83 14.22 -3.42
C LYS A 251 7.70 13.32 -2.19
N VAL A 252 7.90 13.91 -1.03
CA VAL A 252 7.72 13.26 0.29
C VAL A 252 6.39 13.68 0.86
N GLU A 253 5.57 12.70 1.20
CA GLU A 253 4.33 12.87 1.95
C GLU A 253 4.64 12.99 3.44
N VAL A 254 3.99 13.91 4.14
CA VAL A 254 4.17 14.07 5.58
C VAL A 254 2.85 13.75 6.28
N ILE A 255 2.88 12.81 7.21
CA ILE A 255 1.77 12.47 8.10
C ILE A 255 2.08 13.08 9.47
N GLY A 256 1.14 13.83 10.03
CA GLY A 256 1.29 14.48 11.33
C GLY A 256 0.70 13.62 12.45
N LEU A 257 1.46 13.45 13.55
CA LEU A 257 0.97 12.92 14.82
C LEU A 257 1.09 14.03 15.87
N TYR A 258 -0.05 14.50 16.36
CA TYR A 258 -0.12 15.56 17.34
C TYR A 258 -0.48 15.00 18.72
N PRO A 259 0.26 15.36 19.79
CA PRO A 259 -0.04 14.89 21.14
C PRO A 259 -1.30 15.57 21.69
N GLY A 260 -2.13 14.79 22.36
CA GLY A 260 -3.37 15.26 22.96
C GLY A 260 -4.55 15.36 21.99
N SER A 261 -5.76 15.48 22.58
CA SER A 261 -7.04 15.44 21.85
C SER A 261 -7.52 16.82 21.38
N THR A 262 -6.92 17.90 21.88
CA THR A 262 -7.33 19.28 21.57
C THR A 262 -6.20 20.00 20.86
N LEU A 263 -6.49 20.51 19.67
CA LEU A 263 -5.51 21.27 18.90
C LEU A 263 -5.34 22.69 19.50
N THR A 264 -4.10 23.10 19.60
CA THR A 264 -3.73 24.51 19.81
C THR A 264 -3.66 25.24 18.47
N THR A 265 -3.37 26.53 18.47
CA THR A 265 -3.11 27.29 17.23
C THR A 265 -1.93 26.73 16.45
N GLU A 266 -0.89 26.30 17.17
CA GLU A 266 0.32 25.69 16.62
C GLU A 266 -0.02 24.31 16.00
N GLY A 267 -0.89 23.54 16.69
CA GLY A 267 -1.39 22.25 16.16
C GLY A 267 -2.23 22.42 14.89
N GLU A 268 -3.08 23.45 14.82
CA GLU A 268 -3.86 23.76 13.61
C GLU A 268 -2.94 24.21 12.44
N ASP A 269 -1.91 25.00 12.73
CA ASP A 269 -0.91 25.37 11.73
C ASP A 269 -0.19 24.13 11.19
N MET A 270 0.32 23.26 12.08
CA MET A 270 0.95 22.00 11.70
C MET A 270 0.02 21.14 10.82
N LYS A 271 -1.25 21.01 11.22
CA LYS A 271 -2.26 20.27 10.45
C LYS A 271 -2.38 20.80 9.02
N ASN A 272 -2.59 22.10 8.87
CA ASN A 272 -2.74 22.73 7.56
C ASN A 272 -1.49 22.54 6.68
N GLN A 273 -0.30 22.65 7.28
CA GLN A 273 0.98 22.47 6.59
C GLN A 273 1.15 21.00 6.14
N VAL A 274 0.92 20.04 7.01
CA VAL A 274 1.04 18.60 6.74
C VAL A 274 0.07 18.17 5.64
N GLU A 275 -1.22 18.49 5.77
CA GLU A 275 -2.26 18.14 4.80
C GLU A 275 -1.95 18.72 3.40
N SER A 276 -1.21 19.82 3.32
CA SER A 276 -0.75 20.41 2.06
C SER A 276 0.25 19.55 1.27
N THR A 277 0.85 18.51 1.89
CA THR A 277 1.72 17.54 1.21
C THR A 277 0.93 16.38 0.57
N GLY A 278 -0.35 16.27 0.87
CA GLY A 278 -1.21 15.13 0.53
C GLY A 278 -1.31 14.10 1.66
N GLY A 279 -0.61 14.31 2.78
CA GLY A 279 -0.66 13.45 3.95
C GLY A 279 -1.84 13.75 4.87
N GLU A 280 -1.97 12.93 5.90
CA GLU A 280 -3.03 12.97 6.89
C GLU A 280 -2.52 13.52 8.23
N PHE A 281 -3.42 13.96 9.09
CA PHE A 281 -3.09 14.48 10.39
C PHE A 281 -3.94 13.80 11.47
N TYR A 282 -3.28 13.29 12.50
CA TYR A 282 -3.88 12.54 13.60
C TYR A 282 -3.58 13.17 14.95
N THR A 283 -4.56 13.16 15.83
CA THR A 283 -4.40 13.52 17.25
C THR A 283 -4.36 12.24 18.08
N MET A 284 -3.48 12.20 19.06
CA MET A 284 -3.36 11.11 20.02
C MET A 284 -4.14 11.46 21.29
N SER A 285 -4.88 10.49 21.84
CA SER A 285 -5.74 10.70 23.02
C SER A 285 -5.53 9.60 24.04
#